data_b3cc194c18ee6e9852d327ffa8abf87e
#
_entry.id   b3cc194c18ee6e9852d327ffa8abf87e
#
_cell.length_a   1.000
_cell.length_b   1.000
_cell.length_c   1.000
_cell.angle_alpha   90.00
_cell.angle_beta   90.00
_cell.angle_gamma   90.00
#
_symmetry.space_group_name_H-M   'P 1'
#
loop_
_entity.id
_entity.type
_entity.pdbx_description
1 polymer ?
#
loop_
_entity_poly.entity_id
_entity_poly.type
_entity_poly.pdbx_seq_one_letter_code
_entity_poly.pdbx_strand_id
1 'polypeptide(L)'
;MRLGGCGHWQGPIASPAEPVRLLCLDPQNWNTWTYGRKARRPDPPWNLLAETADMHDERWSDPPGLRWITYLRPADALTPPLPVRRRAVSQAAHPRLLRFALDGPVLPSVTETVYVAELARRRVQGIFGKLFEGATSPLFSGKRSDGTPMTEHLHAFFLPTDEDGDGRLDHLILYAPHGFAPEEQRALDAWRKMRGPAGIELNVVWLGVEENLPSARCWRSATPFVPTRHYKERGAKRDRFPRQQLAEMNLREELRRRGLPEPKWVKEVDELRLRGRPLAWRHFRQWCVLGKGRRGSDFGRGFEIESPEPVSGPLALGYACHFGLGLFVPADTPPPRPA
;
A
#
# COMPACT_ATOMS: atom_id res chain seq x y z
N MET A 1 3.28 -16.94 -4.18
CA MET A 1 4.14 -17.50 -5.24
C MET A 1 3.47 -18.75 -5.79
N ARG A 2 2.87 -18.70 -6.98
CA ARG A 2 2.39 -19.91 -7.66
C ARG A 2 3.62 -20.61 -8.23
N LEU A 3 3.96 -21.76 -7.72
CA LEU A 3 4.89 -22.68 -8.40
C LEU A 3 4.18 -23.14 -9.67
N GLY A 4 4.46 -22.46 -10.76
CA GLY A 4 4.04 -22.89 -12.08
C GLY A 4 4.67 -24.24 -12.36
N GLY A 5 3.86 -25.17 -12.88
CA GLY A 5 4.32 -26.50 -13.30
C GLY A 5 5.56 -26.41 -14.19
N CYS A 6 6.35 -27.47 -14.20
CA CYS A 6 7.55 -27.64 -15.02
C CYS A 6 7.23 -27.51 -16.51
N GLY A 7 6.98 -26.28 -16.97
CA GLY A 7 6.89 -25.97 -18.39
C GLY A 7 8.30 -26.06 -18.99
N HIS A 8 8.48 -26.90 -20.01
CA HIS A 8 9.68 -26.87 -20.81
C HIS A 8 9.81 -25.48 -21.45
N TRP A 9 10.79 -24.70 -20.97
CA TRP A 9 11.13 -23.45 -21.61
C TRP A 9 11.75 -23.77 -22.98
N GLN A 10 11.14 -23.31 -24.06
CA GLN A 10 11.57 -23.56 -25.45
C GLN A 10 12.16 -22.31 -26.12
N GLY A 11 12.54 -21.30 -25.37
CA GLY A 11 13.15 -20.10 -25.92
C GLY A 11 14.65 -20.32 -26.27
N PRO A 12 15.22 -19.53 -27.18
CA PRO A 12 16.64 -19.59 -27.49
C PRO A 12 17.47 -19.19 -26.27
N ILE A 13 18.45 -20.03 -25.90
CA ILE A 13 19.43 -19.68 -24.86
C ILE A 13 20.41 -18.69 -25.50
N ALA A 14 20.25 -17.42 -25.15
CA ALA A 14 21.06 -16.32 -25.71
C ALA A 14 22.48 -16.23 -25.12
N SER A 15 22.76 -16.98 -24.05
CA SER A 15 24.04 -16.96 -23.33
C SER A 15 24.59 -18.38 -23.18
N PRO A 16 25.92 -18.59 -23.13
CA PRO A 16 26.49 -19.88 -22.78
C PRO A 16 25.88 -20.36 -21.45
N ALA A 17 25.46 -21.64 -21.45
CA ALA A 17 24.83 -22.24 -20.28
C ALA A 17 25.69 -23.38 -19.75
N GLU A 18 25.76 -23.53 -18.43
CA GLU A 18 26.46 -24.62 -17.76
C GLU A 18 25.44 -25.58 -17.11
N PRO A 19 25.75 -26.90 -17.13
CA PRO A 19 24.92 -27.87 -16.44
C PRO A 19 25.13 -27.76 -14.93
N VAL A 20 24.04 -27.53 -14.19
CA VAL A 20 24.02 -27.51 -12.72
C VAL A 20 23.06 -28.55 -12.20
N ARG A 21 23.45 -29.24 -11.14
CA ARG A 21 22.56 -30.19 -10.44
C ARG A 21 21.84 -29.50 -9.31
N LEU A 22 20.53 -29.64 -9.29
CA LEU A 22 19.66 -29.10 -8.24
C LEU A 22 18.80 -30.21 -7.66
N LEU A 23 18.58 -30.14 -6.37
CA LEU A 23 17.67 -31.04 -5.66
C LEU A 23 16.25 -30.50 -5.79
N CYS A 24 15.36 -31.26 -6.41
CA CYS A 24 13.99 -30.86 -6.72
C CYS A 24 12.98 -31.87 -6.17
N LEU A 25 11.77 -31.41 -5.86
CA LEU A 25 10.65 -32.30 -5.51
C LEU A 25 10.39 -33.30 -6.63
N ASP A 26 10.26 -34.57 -6.24
CA ASP A 26 9.79 -35.62 -7.14
C ASP A 26 8.29 -35.87 -6.88
N PRO A 27 7.39 -35.44 -7.78
CA PRO A 27 5.97 -35.65 -7.59
C PRO A 27 5.55 -37.11 -7.48
N GLN A 28 6.33 -38.04 -8.05
CA GLN A 28 6.03 -39.47 -8.00
C GLN A 28 6.37 -40.09 -6.66
N ASN A 29 7.43 -39.64 -6.02
CA ASN A 29 7.87 -40.14 -4.71
C ASN A 29 7.25 -39.40 -3.53
N TRP A 30 6.61 -38.26 -3.78
CA TRP A 30 5.98 -37.43 -2.78
C TRP A 30 4.98 -38.20 -1.92
N ASN A 31 4.02 -38.88 -2.55
CA ASN A 31 2.97 -39.62 -1.87
C ASN A 31 3.50 -40.85 -1.11
N THR A 32 4.53 -41.49 -1.63
CA THR A 32 5.12 -42.71 -1.03
C THR A 32 5.83 -42.38 0.30
N TRP A 33 6.42 -41.20 0.40
CA TRP A 33 7.14 -40.80 1.60
C TRP A 33 6.21 -40.36 2.74
N THR A 34 5.09 -39.70 2.40
CA THR A 34 4.13 -39.22 3.40
C THR A 34 3.35 -40.33 4.09
N TYR A 35 3.14 -41.48 3.44
CA TYR A 35 2.34 -42.62 3.99
C TYR A 35 3.14 -43.65 4.77
N GLY A 36 4.45 -43.67 4.69
CA GLY A 36 5.31 -44.72 5.27
C GLY A 36 5.75 -44.51 6.71
N ARG A 37 5.55 -43.35 7.32
CA ARG A 37 6.05 -43.00 8.66
C ARG A 37 4.97 -42.46 9.54
N LYS A 38 5.01 -42.87 10.84
CA LYS A 38 4.25 -42.24 11.92
C LYS A 38 4.67 -40.76 12.01
N ALA A 39 3.97 -39.93 11.30
CA ALA A 39 4.32 -38.54 11.15
C ALA A 39 4.29 -37.80 12.49
N ARG A 40 5.44 -37.34 12.94
CA ARG A 40 5.57 -36.38 14.04
C ARG A 40 5.23 -34.94 13.59
N ARG A 41 5.06 -34.71 12.31
CA ARG A 41 4.80 -33.37 11.75
C ARG A 41 3.63 -33.41 10.78
N PRO A 42 2.76 -32.40 10.77
CA PRO A 42 1.62 -32.32 9.86
C PRO A 42 2.07 -31.98 8.43
N ASP A 43 1.23 -32.37 7.50
CA ASP A 43 1.30 -32.21 6.05
C ASP A 43 1.67 -30.82 5.52
N PRO A 44 1.94 -30.87 4.28
CA PRO A 44 3.10 -31.08 3.44
C PRO A 44 3.77 -29.77 3.07
N PRO A 45 4.80 -29.70 2.46
CA PRO A 45 5.97 -30.46 2.07
C PRO A 45 7.15 -30.21 3.00
N TRP A 46 7.08 -30.71 4.16
CA TRP A 46 8.11 -30.45 5.16
C TRP A 46 9.50 -31.01 4.75
N ASN A 47 9.56 -31.92 3.80
CA ASN A 47 10.83 -32.34 3.19
C ASN A 47 11.61 -31.17 2.55
N LEU A 48 10.94 -30.12 2.09
CA LEU A 48 11.59 -28.86 1.68
C LEU A 48 12.01 -28.00 2.86
N LEU A 49 11.49 -28.28 4.04
CA LEU A 49 11.81 -27.63 5.32
C LEU A 49 12.70 -28.52 6.19
N ALA A 50 13.16 -29.68 5.67
CA ALA A 50 14.07 -30.56 6.40
C ALA A 50 15.37 -29.82 6.67
N GLU A 51 15.75 -29.79 7.96
CA GLU A 51 17.01 -29.20 8.40
C GLU A 51 18.13 -30.24 8.37
N THR A 52 19.37 -29.78 8.40
CA THR A 52 20.55 -30.66 8.47
C THR A 52 20.49 -31.60 9.70
N ALA A 53 19.91 -31.13 10.81
CA ALA A 53 19.69 -31.96 12.00
C ALA A 53 18.75 -33.14 11.71
N ASP A 54 17.62 -32.90 11.04
CA ASP A 54 16.67 -33.94 10.65
C ASP A 54 17.35 -34.99 9.75
N MET A 55 18.19 -34.56 8.81
CA MET A 55 18.92 -35.45 7.90
C MET A 55 19.93 -36.30 8.67
N HIS A 56 20.63 -35.70 9.63
CA HIS A 56 21.60 -36.41 10.46
C HIS A 56 20.96 -37.45 11.37
N ASP A 57 19.88 -37.07 12.06
CA ASP A 57 19.15 -37.94 13.00
C ASP A 57 18.51 -39.14 12.30
N GLU A 58 18.02 -38.93 11.08
CA GLU A 58 17.38 -39.92 10.27
C GLU A 58 18.34 -40.67 9.33
N ARG A 59 19.61 -40.27 9.30
CA ARG A 59 20.69 -40.80 8.43
C ARG A 59 20.35 -40.75 6.94
N TRP A 60 19.76 -39.66 6.51
CA TRP A 60 19.48 -39.43 5.08
C TRP A 60 20.67 -38.78 4.38
N SER A 61 21.01 -39.30 3.20
CA SER A 61 21.96 -38.63 2.31
C SER A 61 21.33 -37.44 1.59
N ASP A 62 20.04 -37.58 1.25
CA ASP A 62 19.23 -36.55 0.63
C ASP A 62 17.86 -36.54 1.29
N PRO A 63 17.16 -35.39 1.39
CA PRO A 63 15.81 -35.33 1.94
C PRO A 63 14.86 -36.22 1.13
N PRO A 64 14.01 -37.02 1.79
CA PRO A 64 13.08 -37.93 1.10
C PRO A 64 12.10 -37.16 0.20
N GLY A 65 11.72 -37.78 -0.90
CA GLY A 65 10.79 -37.17 -1.88
C GLY A 65 11.45 -36.15 -2.81
N LEU A 66 12.77 -36.05 -2.76
CA LEU A 66 13.54 -35.17 -3.67
C LEU A 66 14.34 -36.02 -4.65
N ARG A 67 14.67 -35.44 -5.78
CA ARG A 67 15.59 -36.01 -6.78
C ARG A 67 16.52 -34.96 -7.35
N TRP A 68 17.70 -35.41 -7.75
CA TRP A 68 18.64 -34.56 -8.45
C TRP A 68 18.24 -34.37 -9.91
N ILE A 69 18.09 -33.13 -10.34
CA ILE A 69 17.79 -32.77 -11.72
C ILE A 69 18.91 -31.87 -12.23
N THR A 70 19.35 -32.14 -13.46
CA THR A 70 20.33 -31.29 -14.14
C THR A 70 19.60 -30.23 -14.95
N TYR A 71 19.90 -28.98 -14.66
CA TYR A 71 19.42 -27.83 -15.43
C TYR A 71 20.56 -27.15 -16.16
N LEU A 72 20.25 -26.55 -17.28
CA LEU A 72 21.18 -25.64 -17.95
C LEU A 72 20.99 -24.25 -17.34
N ARG A 73 22.00 -23.79 -16.60
CA ARG A 73 22.01 -22.48 -15.99
C ARG A 73 22.74 -21.51 -16.91
N PRO A 74 22.10 -20.41 -17.39
CA PRO A 74 22.79 -19.34 -18.10
C PRO A 74 23.94 -18.79 -17.26
N ALA A 75 25.06 -18.44 -17.88
CA ALA A 75 26.25 -17.97 -17.18
C ALA A 75 26.01 -16.71 -16.32
N ASP A 76 25.01 -15.93 -16.69
CA ASP A 76 24.59 -14.70 -15.99
C ASP A 76 23.49 -14.90 -14.95
N ALA A 77 22.99 -16.15 -14.77
CA ALA A 77 21.84 -16.42 -13.87
C ALA A 77 22.06 -16.04 -12.40
N LEU A 78 23.32 -16.04 -11.93
CA LEU A 78 23.69 -15.60 -10.58
C LEU A 78 24.34 -14.21 -10.56
N THR A 79 24.50 -13.59 -11.73
CA THR A 79 24.91 -12.21 -11.79
C THR A 79 23.76 -11.39 -11.24
N PRO A 80 23.95 -10.61 -10.13
CA PRO A 80 22.90 -9.74 -9.68
C PRO A 80 22.43 -8.91 -10.87
N PRO A 81 21.13 -8.82 -11.14
CA PRO A 81 20.67 -7.92 -12.19
C PRO A 81 21.35 -6.60 -11.90
N LEU A 82 22.10 -6.08 -12.90
CA LEU A 82 22.63 -4.73 -12.80
C LEU A 82 21.52 -3.90 -12.20
N PRO A 83 21.77 -3.12 -11.12
CA PRO A 83 20.73 -2.32 -10.53
C PRO A 83 20.06 -1.66 -11.71
N VAL A 84 18.79 -2.06 -11.96
CA VAL A 84 18.05 -1.54 -13.12
C VAL A 84 18.24 -0.06 -12.98
N ARG A 85 19.11 0.53 -13.82
CA ARG A 85 19.22 1.99 -13.89
C ARG A 85 17.79 2.38 -14.10
N ARG A 86 17.17 2.88 -13.02
CA ARG A 86 15.80 3.36 -13.10
C ARG A 86 15.81 4.15 -14.39
N ARG A 87 15.07 3.67 -15.37
CA ARG A 87 14.92 4.34 -16.65
C ARG A 87 14.71 5.77 -16.25
N ALA A 88 15.66 6.64 -16.60
CA ALA A 88 15.60 8.03 -16.17
C ALA A 88 14.18 8.46 -16.44
N VAL A 89 13.44 8.73 -15.37
CA VAL A 89 12.05 9.16 -15.50
C VAL A 89 12.13 10.25 -16.51
N SER A 90 11.42 10.10 -17.63
CA SER A 90 11.46 11.03 -18.75
C SER A 90 11.49 12.44 -18.18
N GLN A 91 12.55 13.18 -18.39
CA GLN A 91 12.75 14.53 -17.82
C GLN A 91 11.66 15.53 -18.23
N ALA A 92 10.72 15.12 -19.07
CA ALA A 92 9.67 15.97 -19.61
C ALA A 92 8.38 16.02 -18.79
N ALA A 93 8.15 15.12 -17.84
CA ALA A 93 6.91 15.13 -17.06
C ALA A 93 7.22 14.99 -15.57
N HIS A 94 6.72 15.95 -14.78
CA HIS A 94 6.64 15.80 -13.34
C HIS A 94 5.63 14.66 -13.02
N PRO A 95 6.06 13.44 -12.66
CA PRO A 95 5.13 12.35 -12.38
C PRO A 95 4.23 12.75 -11.23
N ARG A 96 2.94 12.46 -11.38
CA ARG A 96 1.93 12.83 -10.37
C ARG A 96 1.62 11.71 -9.41
N LEU A 97 1.76 10.46 -9.83
CA LEU A 97 1.44 9.29 -9.05
C LEU A 97 2.56 8.26 -9.11
N LEU A 98 3.05 7.88 -7.94
CA LEU A 98 4.16 6.95 -7.77
C LEU A 98 3.70 5.80 -6.87
N ARG A 99 4.09 4.57 -7.23
CA ARG A 99 3.75 3.37 -6.45
C ARG A 99 4.98 2.70 -5.87
N PHE A 100 4.80 2.23 -4.64
CA PHE A 100 5.79 1.46 -3.89
C PHE A 100 5.11 0.25 -3.26
N ALA A 101 5.80 -0.90 -3.24
CA ALA A 101 5.43 -2.01 -2.38
C ALA A 101 6.11 -1.84 -1.01
N LEU A 102 5.41 -2.28 0.02
CA LEU A 102 5.92 -2.39 1.38
C LEU A 102 6.18 -3.86 1.69
N ASP A 103 7.36 -4.16 2.21
CA ASP A 103 7.76 -5.51 2.56
C ASP A 103 8.40 -5.52 3.94
N GLY A 104 8.16 -6.57 4.71
CA GLY A 104 8.71 -6.73 6.05
C GLY A 104 8.21 -7.98 6.74
N PRO A 105 8.79 -8.36 7.88
CA PRO A 105 8.39 -9.57 8.62
C PRO A 105 6.91 -9.54 9.03
N VAL A 106 6.40 -8.36 9.38
CA VAL A 106 4.99 -8.14 9.74
C VAL A 106 4.56 -6.82 9.13
N LEU A 107 3.62 -6.87 8.20
CA LEU A 107 3.02 -5.69 7.62
C LEU A 107 2.04 -5.03 8.60
N PRO A 108 2.01 -3.69 8.68
CA PRO A 108 1.07 -2.97 9.53
C PRO A 108 -0.38 -3.24 9.15
N SER A 109 -1.27 -3.20 10.14
CA SER A 109 -2.71 -3.27 9.87
C SER A 109 -3.18 -2.08 9.03
N VAL A 110 -4.20 -2.27 8.19
CA VAL A 110 -4.87 -1.21 7.45
C VAL A 110 -5.41 -0.10 8.37
N THR A 111 -5.70 -0.43 9.63
CA THR A 111 -6.15 0.53 10.64
C THR A 111 -5.07 1.54 11.06
N GLU A 112 -3.80 1.26 10.76
CA GLU A 112 -2.64 2.10 11.07
C GLU A 112 -2.21 3.00 9.89
N THR A 113 -3.06 3.17 8.88
CA THR A 113 -2.81 3.96 7.67
C THR A 113 -2.18 5.32 7.97
N VAL A 114 -2.74 6.10 8.89
CA VAL A 114 -2.21 7.44 9.25
C VAL A 114 -0.78 7.34 9.78
N TYR A 115 -0.51 6.37 10.63
CA TYR A 115 0.80 6.20 11.24
C TYR A 115 1.87 5.82 10.20
N VAL A 116 1.55 4.89 9.31
CA VAL A 116 2.45 4.48 8.22
C VAL A 116 2.73 5.65 7.27
N ALA A 117 1.70 6.43 6.92
CA ALA A 117 1.83 7.63 6.09
C ALA A 117 2.70 8.72 6.75
N GLU A 118 2.54 8.94 8.07
CA GLU A 118 3.40 9.87 8.81
C GLU A 118 4.86 9.42 8.82
N LEU A 119 5.12 8.13 9.04
CA LEU A 119 6.48 7.56 8.97
C LEU A 119 7.07 7.77 7.59
N ALA A 120 6.32 7.44 6.53
CA ALA A 120 6.73 7.62 5.15
C ALA A 120 7.11 9.07 4.87
N ARG A 121 6.23 10.02 5.19
CA ARG A 121 6.47 11.46 5.00
C ARG A 121 7.73 11.92 5.73
N ARG A 122 7.86 11.57 7.01
CA ARG A 122 9.04 11.95 7.83
C ARG A 122 10.32 11.37 7.26
N ARG A 123 10.27 10.12 6.81
CA ARG A 123 11.44 9.46 6.24
C ARG A 123 11.90 10.10 4.95
N VAL A 124 10.98 10.34 4.02
CA VAL A 124 11.27 10.99 2.74
C VAL A 124 11.79 12.41 2.94
N GLN A 125 11.15 13.18 3.84
CA GLN A 125 11.60 14.52 4.20
C GLN A 125 13.02 14.51 4.80
N GLY A 126 13.32 13.53 5.66
CA GLY A 126 14.68 13.36 6.22
C GLY A 126 15.73 12.99 5.15
N ILE A 127 15.34 12.19 4.15
CA ILE A 127 16.24 11.88 3.02
C ILE A 127 16.45 13.14 2.17
N PHE A 128 15.39 13.90 1.89
CA PHE A 128 15.48 15.17 1.16
C PHE A 128 16.44 16.13 1.85
N GLY A 129 16.27 16.35 3.17
CA GLY A 129 17.17 17.21 3.93
C GLY A 129 18.63 16.77 3.90
N LYS A 130 18.89 15.45 3.88
CA LYS A 130 20.26 14.92 3.75
C LYS A 130 20.87 15.15 2.38
N LEU A 131 20.07 15.07 1.33
CA LEU A 131 20.53 15.26 -0.05
C LEU A 131 20.71 16.73 -0.43
N PHE A 132 19.99 17.63 0.25
CA PHE A 132 19.93 19.06 -0.07
C PHE A 132 20.25 19.94 1.15
N GLU A 133 21.34 19.63 1.87
CA GLU A 133 21.99 20.46 2.89
C GLU A 133 21.03 21.00 3.98
N GLY A 134 20.12 20.18 4.47
CA GLY A 134 19.13 20.56 5.49
C GLY A 134 17.86 21.21 4.93
N ALA A 135 17.72 21.34 3.61
CA ALA A 135 16.53 21.90 3.00
C ALA A 135 15.25 21.09 3.33
N THR A 136 14.14 21.79 3.30
CA THR A 136 12.81 21.20 3.50
C THR A 136 12.02 21.30 2.20
N SER A 137 11.56 20.15 1.68
CA SER A 137 10.64 20.18 0.54
C SER A 137 9.25 20.67 1.00
N PRO A 138 8.72 21.75 0.40
CA PRO A 138 7.35 22.19 0.64
C PRO A 138 6.34 21.11 0.30
N LEU A 139 6.59 20.36 -0.78
CA LEU A 139 5.72 19.29 -1.26
C LEU A 139 5.56 18.16 -0.21
N PHE A 140 6.65 17.73 0.43
CA PHE A 140 6.58 16.71 1.46
C PHE A 140 6.16 17.24 2.83
N SER A 141 6.54 18.46 3.17
CA SER A 141 6.25 19.04 4.49
C SER A 141 4.83 19.59 4.61
N GLY A 142 4.22 19.99 3.50
CA GLY A 142 2.96 20.76 3.49
C GLY A 142 3.12 22.18 4.04
N LYS A 143 4.36 22.71 4.04
CA LYS A 143 4.67 24.06 4.49
C LYS A 143 5.47 24.81 3.45
N ARG A 144 5.19 26.09 3.31
CA ARG A 144 6.00 27.00 2.50
C ARG A 144 7.37 27.26 3.16
N SER A 145 8.26 27.91 2.44
CA SER A 145 9.60 28.27 2.94
C SER A 145 9.57 29.16 4.19
N ASP A 146 8.54 29.95 4.35
CA ASP A 146 8.28 30.81 5.53
C ASP A 146 7.69 30.04 6.74
N GLY A 147 7.47 28.71 6.59
CA GLY A 147 6.87 27.86 7.62
C GLY A 147 5.35 27.89 7.67
N THR A 148 4.67 28.69 6.87
CA THR A 148 3.21 28.71 6.80
C THR A 148 2.65 27.45 6.15
N PRO A 149 1.51 26.91 6.61
CA PRO A 149 0.88 25.75 5.99
C PRO A 149 0.49 26.03 4.52
N MET A 150 0.68 25.05 3.67
CA MET A 150 0.12 25.09 2.31
C MET A 150 -1.39 24.84 2.40
N THR A 151 -2.14 25.60 1.61
CA THR A 151 -3.59 25.47 1.44
C THR A 151 -3.93 24.68 0.17
N GLU A 152 -5.22 24.41 -0.07
CA GLU A 152 -5.76 23.87 -1.32
C GLU A 152 -5.21 22.49 -1.72
N HIS A 153 -4.72 21.72 -0.75
CA HIS A 153 -4.20 20.36 -0.96
C HIS A 153 -3.07 20.26 -2.01
N LEU A 154 -2.23 21.31 -2.10
CA LEU A 154 -1.15 21.39 -3.09
C LEU A 154 0.07 20.51 -2.74
N HIS A 155 0.17 20.00 -1.53
CA HIS A 155 1.27 19.13 -1.10
C HIS A 155 0.97 17.64 -1.32
N ALA A 156 1.98 16.79 -1.17
CA ALA A 156 1.89 15.38 -1.46
C ALA A 156 0.95 14.62 -0.51
N PHE A 157 0.26 13.65 -1.08
CA PHE A 157 -0.53 12.65 -0.36
C PHE A 157 0.32 11.39 -0.21
N PHE A 158 0.32 10.83 0.99
CA PHE A 158 0.93 9.56 1.34
C PHE A 158 -0.20 8.59 1.65
N LEU A 159 -0.49 7.67 0.74
CA LEU A 159 -1.67 6.83 0.76
C LEU A 159 -1.27 5.35 0.87
N PRO A 160 -1.09 4.83 2.09
CA PRO A 160 -0.91 3.39 2.28
C PRO A 160 -2.18 2.64 1.88
N THR A 161 -2.02 1.53 1.16
CA THR A 161 -3.11 0.69 0.66
C THR A 161 -2.90 -0.78 1.00
N ASP A 162 -3.99 -1.50 1.07
CA ASP A 162 -4.09 -2.95 1.16
C ASP A 162 -4.68 -3.41 -0.19
N GLU A 163 -3.83 -3.87 -1.09
CA GLU A 163 -4.26 -4.19 -2.45
C GLU A 163 -4.74 -5.65 -2.59
N ASP A 164 -4.29 -6.53 -1.72
CA ASP A 164 -4.72 -7.93 -1.73
C ASP A 164 -5.92 -8.21 -0.81
N GLY A 165 -6.34 -7.23 0.00
CA GLY A 165 -7.53 -7.29 0.86
C GLY A 165 -7.36 -8.15 2.10
N ASP A 166 -6.14 -8.38 2.57
CA ASP A 166 -5.87 -9.22 3.75
C ASP A 166 -5.93 -8.45 5.08
N GLY A 167 -6.08 -7.14 5.03
CA GLY A 167 -6.12 -6.22 6.17
C GLY A 167 -4.74 -5.69 6.57
N ARG A 168 -3.72 -5.86 5.71
CA ARG A 168 -2.37 -5.36 5.91
C ARG A 168 -2.00 -4.36 4.84
N LEU A 169 -1.21 -3.37 5.22
CA LEU A 169 -0.72 -2.35 4.29
C LEU A 169 0.49 -2.91 3.54
N ASP A 170 0.30 -3.29 2.31
CA ASP A 170 1.30 -3.89 1.42
C ASP A 170 1.82 -2.93 0.35
N HIS A 171 1.13 -1.80 0.13
CA HIS A 171 1.52 -0.79 -0.85
C HIS A 171 1.46 0.63 -0.27
N LEU A 172 2.13 1.54 -0.96
CA LEU A 172 2.07 2.97 -0.69
C LEU A 172 2.00 3.73 -2.02
N ILE A 173 0.96 4.52 -2.17
CA ILE A 173 0.79 5.45 -3.27
C ILE A 173 1.22 6.84 -2.81
N LEU A 174 2.09 7.48 -3.57
CA LEU A 174 2.40 8.89 -3.41
C LEU A 174 1.75 9.67 -4.55
N TYR A 175 0.96 10.67 -4.19
CA TYR A 175 0.30 11.52 -5.16
C TYR A 175 0.61 12.99 -4.93
N ALA A 176 1.00 13.71 -5.98
CA ALA A 176 1.21 15.14 -5.97
C ALA A 176 0.36 15.77 -7.10
N PRO A 177 -0.59 16.65 -6.81
CA PRO A 177 -1.46 17.25 -7.84
C PRO A 177 -0.71 17.93 -8.98
N HIS A 178 0.43 18.56 -8.68
CA HIS A 178 1.29 19.26 -9.65
C HIS A 178 2.55 18.47 -10.02
N GLY A 179 2.63 17.21 -9.59
CA GLY A 179 3.78 16.33 -9.83
C GLY A 179 4.93 16.54 -8.85
N PHE A 180 5.89 15.62 -8.94
CA PHE A 180 7.12 15.64 -8.15
C PHE A 180 8.25 16.27 -8.97
N ALA A 181 8.88 17.32 -8.44
CA ALA A 181 10.04 17.92 -9.05
C ALA A 181 11.26 16.97 -9.02
N PRO A 182 12.31 17.22 -9.83
CA PRO A 182 13.50 16.34 -9.85
C PRO A 182 14.15 16.13 -8.48
N GLU A 183 14.12 17.12 -7.61
CA GLU A 183 14.67 17.06 -6.26
C GLU A 183 13.89 16.09 -5.38
N GLU A 184 12.56 16.14 -5.42
CA GLU A 184 11.69 15.19 -4.71
C GLU A 184 11.88 13.77 -5.27
N GLN A 185 11.97 13.64 -6.59
CA GLN A 185 12.22 12.34 -7.22
C GLN A 185 13.54 11.74 -6.77
N ARG A 186 14.62 12.52 -6.67
CA ARG A 186 15.91 12.06 -6.15
C ARG A 186 15.81 11.56 -4.70
N ALA A 187 15.04 12.23 -3.86
CA ALA A 187 14.81 11.79 -2.49
C ALA A 187 14.02 10.46 -2.43
N LEU A 188 13.01 10.34 -3.27
CA LEU A 188 12.22 9.11 -3.40
C LEU A 188 13.05 7.96 -4.00
N ASP A 189 13.95 8.28 -4.92
CA ASP A 189 14.90 7.33 -5.50
C ASP A 189 15.90 6.78 -4.49
N ALA A 190 16.25 7.55 -3.47
CA ALA A 190 17.14 7.12 -2.39
C ALA A 190 16.41 6.34 -1.29
N TRP A 191 15.08 6.31 -1.30
CA TRP A 191 14.29 5.70 -0.25
C TRP A 191 14.22 4.17 -0.40
N ARG A 192 14.68 3.44 0.64
CA ARG A 192 14.72 1.96 0.65
C ARG A 192 14.06 1.35 1.85
N LYS A 193 14.06 2.06 2.98
CA LYS A 193 13.59 1.53 4.25
C LYS A 193 12.85 2.57 5.06
N MET A 194 11.89 2.10 5.82
CA MET A 194 11.12 2.89 6.77
C MET A 194 11.14 2.19 8.12
N ARG A 195 11.50 2.93 9.17
CA ARG A 195 11.54 2.42 10.56
C ARG A 195 10.69 3.31 11.44
N GLY A 196 9.94 2.70 12.32
CA GLY A 196 9.11 3.39 13.29
C GLY A 196 9.26 2.84 14.69
N PRO A 197 8.70 3.55 15.70
CA PRO A 197 8.48 3.00 17.02
C PRO A 197 7.75 1.65 16.98
N ALA A 198 7.78 0.92 18.09
CA ALA A 198 7.15 -0.41 18.21
C ALA A 198 7.66 -1.48 17.22
N GLY A 199 8.91 -1.34 16.77
CA GLY A 199 9.56 -2.37 15.96
C GLY A 199 9.12 -2.43 14.50
N ILE A 200 8.38 -1.44 14.00
CA ILE A 200 8.06 -1.39 12.57
C ILE A 200 9.35 -1.19 11.78
N GLU A 201 9.67 -2.15 10.94
CA GLU A 201 10.73 -2.07 9.94
C GLU A 201 10.18 -2.58 8.61
N LEU A 202 10.13 -1.69 7.62
CA LEU A 202 9.61 -2.00 6.29
C LEU A 202 10.65 -1.64 5.23
N ASN A 203 10.84 -2.54 4.29
CA ASN A 203 11.49 -2.25 3.02
C ASN A 203 10.50 -1.51 2.13
N VAL A 204 11.00 -0.57 1.36
CA VAL A 204 10.21 0.22 0.41
C VAL A 204 10.76 -0.05 -0.99
N VAL A 205 9.95 -0.72 -1.79
CA VAL A 205 10.31 -1.17 -3.12
C VAL A 205 9.60 -0.32 -4.15
N TRP A 206 10.36 0.34 -5.01
CA TRP A 206 9.81 1.12 -6.11
C TRP A 206 9.13 0.22 -7.14
N LEU A 207 7.88 0.50 -7.47
CA LEU A 207 7.13 -0.22 -8.50
C LEU A 207 7.05 0.55 -9.82
N GLY A 208 6.97 1.89 -9.75
CA GLY A 208 6.90 2.69 -10.97
C GLY A 208 6.13 3.99 -10.83
N VAL A 209 6.00 4.65 -11.98
CA VAL A 209 5.11 5.80 -12.19
C VAL A 209 3.82 5.29 -12.80
N GLU A 210 2.69 5.68 -12.22
CA GLU A 210 1.39 5.48 -12.84
C GLU A 210 1.06 6.69 -13.71
N GLU A 211 1.02 6.49 -15.01
CA GLU A 211 0.70 7.56 -15.96
C GLU A 211 -0.80 7.88 -15.96
N ASN A 212 -1.64 6.86 -15.74
CA ASN A 212 -3.07 6.97 -15.73
C ASN A 212 -3.60 7.06 -14.30
N LEU A 213 -4.20 8.18 -13.97
CA LEU A 213 -4.92 8.29 -12.69
C LEU A 213 -6.21 7.44 -12.75
N PRO A 214 -6.57 6.77 -11.66
CA PRO A 214 -7.84 6.06 -11.61
C PRO A 214 -8.98 7.04 -11.86
N SER A 215 -9.92 6.67 -12.71
CA SER A 215 -11.08 7.51 -13.05
C SER A 215 -12.35 6.68 -12.99
N ALA A 216 -13.33 7.13 -12.20
CA ALA A 216 -14.59 6.42 -12.02
C ALA A 216 -15.74 7.37 -11.73
N ARG A 217 -16.97 6.90 -11.95
CA ARG A 217 -18.20 7.58 -11.49
C ARG A 217 -18.57 7.16 -10.08
N CYS A 218 -18.32 5.90 -9.75
CA CYS A 218 -18.64 5.34 -8.44
C CYS A 218 -17.36 5.17 -7.63
N TRP A 219 -17.39 5.62 -6.39
CA TRP A 219 -16.27 5.55 -5.46
C TRP A 219 -16.75 5.04 -4.10
N ARG A 220 -15.93 4.23 -3.45
CA ARG A 220 -16.20 3.66 -2.14
C ARG A 220 -15.05 3.94 -1.18
N SER A 221 -15.36 4.22 0.07
CA SER A 221 -14.36 4.38 1.13
C SER A 221 -13.52 3.12 1.31
N ALA A 222 -12.20 3.26 1.18
CA ALA A 222 -11.21 2.28 1.62
C ALA A 222 -10.71 2.58 3.04
N THR A 223 -10.78 3.86 3.44
CA THR A 223 -10.50 4.33 4.80
C THR A 223 -11.58 5.31 5.24
N PRO A 224 -11.77 5.53 6.56
CA PRO A 224 -12.85 6.40 7.02
C PRO A 224 -12.65 7.86 6.64
N PHE A 225 -13.68 8.47 6.12
CA PHE A 225 -13.79 9.92 5.99
C PHE A 225 -13.99 10.55 7.38
N VAL A 226 -13.10 11.42 7.79
CA VAL A 226 -13.21 12.18 9.03
C VAL A 226 -13.55 13.64 8.69
N PRO A 227 -14.71 14.17 9.15
CA PRO A 227 -15.10 15.54 8.85
C PRO A 227 -14.05 16.56 9.32
N THR A 228 -13.80 17.58 8.52
CA THR A 228 -12.89 18.68 8.88
C THR A 228 -13.53 19.62 9.91
N ARG A 229 -14.85 19.68 9.95
CA ARG A 229 -15.63 20.47 10.92
C ARG A 229 -15.98 19.64 12.14
N HIS A 230 -15.78 20.21 13.33
CA HIS A 230 -16.22 19.61 14.59
C HIS A 230 -17.71 19.77 14.79
N TYR A 231 -18.36 18.69 15.20
CA TYR A 231 -19.74 18.69 15.65
C TYR A 231 -19.87 19.43 16.98
N LYS A 232 -20.82 20.36 17.08
CA LYS A 232 -21.09 21.11 18.27
C LYS A 232 -22.40 20.67 18.89
N GLU A 233 -22.33 19.96 20.00
CA GLU A 233 -23.51 19.44 20.70
C GLU A 233 -24.17 20.48 21.59
N ARG A 234 -23.43 21.51 22.04
CA ARG A 234 -23.86 22.48 23.07
C ARG A 234 -23.48 23.91 22.68
N GLY A 235 -24.15 24.86 23.33
CA GLY A 235 -23.89 26.30 23.20
C GLY A 235 -24.67 26.97 22.06
N ALA A 236 -24.49 28.31 21.93
CA ALA A 236 -25.19 29.13 20.92
C ALA A 236 -24.93 28.73 19.46
N LYS A 237 -23.86 28.02 19.21
CA LYS A 237 -23.48 27.49 17.87
C LYS A 237 -23.74 25.99 17.75
N ARG A 238 -24.69 25.44 18.50
CA ARG A 238 -25.09 24.03 18.41
C ARG A 238 -25.53 23.70 16.99
N ASP A 239 -25.04 22.54 16.48
CA ASP A 239 -25.46 22.06 15.16
C ASP A 239 -26.92 21.58 15.21
N ARG A 240 -27.69 22.00 14.21
CA ARG A 240 -29.14 21.72 14.10
C ARG A 240 -29.42 20.31 13.57
N PHE A 241 -28.43 19.70 12.89
CA PHE A 241 -28.54 18.42 12.23
C PHE A 241 -27.87 17.30 13.03
N PRO A 242 -28.37 16.05 12.92
CA PRO A 242 -27.70 14.89 13.48
C PRO A 242 -26.27 14.75 12.98
N ARG A 243 -25.41 14.17 13.81
CA ARG A 243 -23.98 13.98 13.52
C ARG A 243 -23.72 13.25 12.20
N GLN A 244 -24.59 12.29 11.84
CA GLN A 244 -24.52 11.53 10.58
C GLN A 244 -24.75 12.43 9.37
N GLN A 245 -25.81 13.22 9.36
CA GLN A 245 -26.10 14.16 8.27
C GLN A 245 -24.97 15.18 8.09
N LEU A 246 -24.35 15.62 9.18
CA LEU A 246 -23.22 16.54 9.12
C LEU A 246 -21.99 15.91 8.44
N ALA A 247 -21.76 14.60 8.57
CA ALA A 247 -20.67 13.92 7.89
C ALA A 247 -20.87 13.94 6.36
N GLU A 248 -22.08 13.62 5.88
CA GLU A 248 -22.41 13.72 4.46
C GLU A 248 -22.33 15.18 3.96
N MET A 249 -22.89 16.12 4.68
CA MET A 249 -22.82 17.56 4.31
C MET A 249 -21.36 18.04 4.21
N ASN A 250 -20.50 17.61 5.12
CA ASN A 250 -19.06 17.93 5.07
C ASN A 250 -18.38 17.26 3.86
N LEU A 251 -18.76 16.04 3.51
CA LEU A 251 -18.26 15.34 2.33
C LEU A 251 -18.62 16.10 1.04
N ARG A 252 -19.89 16.50 0.89
CA ARG A 252 -20.36 17.28 -0.27
C ARG A 252 -19.67 18.64 -0.33
N GLU A 253 -19.50 19.31 0.78
CA GLU A 253 -18.80 20.60 0.87
C GLU A 253 -17.32 20.45 0.48
N GLU A 254 -16.66 19.37 0.91
CA GLU A 254 -15.28 19.10 0.57
C GLU A 254 -15.11 18.87 -0.94
N LEU A 255 -16.00 18.08 -1.56
CA LEU A 255 -16.02 17.86 -3.01
C LEU A 255 -16.17 19.19 -3.76
N ARG A 256 -17.12 20.03 -3.36
CA ARG A 256 -17.36 21.35 -3.97
C ARG A 256 -16.14 22.27 -3.86
N ARG A 257 -15.49 22.31 -2.69
CA ARG A 257 -14.27 23.12 -2.48
C ARG A 257 -13.11 22.70 -3.36
N ARG A 258 -13.06 21.41 -3.74
CA ARG A 258 -12.05 20.89 -4.67
C ARG A 258 -12.44 21.01 -6.12
N GLY A 259 -13.55 21.69 -6.44
CA GLY A 259 -14.05 21.81 -7.81
C GLY A 259 -14.51 20.49 -8.42
N LEU A 260 -14.81 19.49 -7.57
CA LEU A 260 -15.34 18.21 -8.03
C LEU A 260 -16.86 18.29 -8.18
N PRO A 261 -17.47 17.50 -9.09
CA PRO A 261 -18.90 17.52 -9.33
C PRO A 261 -19.67 17.10 -8.07
N GLU A 262 -20.83 17.74 -7.86
CA GLU A 262 -21.77 17.35 -6.80
C GLU A 262 -22.23 15.91 -7.03
N PRO A 263 -22.09 15.00 -6.07
CA PRO A 263 -22.51 13.62 -6.26
C PRO A 263 -24.02 13.52 -6.38
N LYS A 264 -24.50 12.75 -7.36
CA LYS A 264 -25.91 12.40 -7.51
C LYS A 264 -26.45 11.69 -6.30
N TRP A 265 -25.56 10.93 -5.67
CA TRP A 265 -25.93 10.02 -4.62
C TRP A 265 -24.77 9.80 -3.65
N VAL A 266 -25.10 9.76 -2.37
CA VAL A 266 -24.17 9.47 -1.27
C VAL A 266 -24.85 8.50 -0.33
N LYS A 267 -24.18 7.41 -0.01
CA LYS A 267 -24.65 6.42 0.97
C LYS A 267 -23.60 6.18 2.02
N GLU A 268 -24.00 6.22 3.28
CA GLU A 268 -23.14 5.80 4.37
C GLU A 268 -22.97 4.27 4.34
N VAL A 269 -21.76 3.82 4.62
CA VAL A 269 -21.35 2.42 4.71
C VAL A 269 -20.85 2.18 6.12
N ASP A 270 -21.42 1.20 6.82
CA ASP A 270 -21.14 0.98 8.23
C ASP A 270 -19.74 0.41 8.51
N GLU A 271 -19.18 -0.32 7.56
CA GLU A 271 -17.93 -1.05 7.73
C GLU A 271 -17.17 -1.27 6.42
N LEU A 272 -15.85 -1.44 6.51
CA LEU A 272 -15.03 -1.97 5.44
C LEU A 272 -15.16 -3.49 5.42
N ARG A 273 -15.20 -4.09 4.24
CA ARG A 273 -15.15 -5.55 4.09
C ARG A 273 -13.84 -5.98 3.44
N LEU A 274 -13.06 -6.75 4.20
CA LEU A 274 -11.78 -7.31 3.77
C LEU A 274 -11.92 -8.83 3.66
N ARG A 275 -11.85 -9.37 2.44
CA ARG A 275 -12.08 -10.81 2.18
C ARG A 275 -13.35 -11.33 2.88
N GLY A 276 -14.42 -10.52 2.85
CA GLY A 276 -15.72 -10.84 3.46
C GLY A 276 -15.80 -10.58 4.98
N ARG A 277 -14.70 -10.25 5.66
CA ARG A 277 -14.70 -9.95 7.10
C ARG A 277 -14.98 -8.47 7.34
N PRO A 278 -15.88 -8.13 8.27
CA PRO A 278 -16.21 -6.74 8.60
C PRO A 278 -15.12 -6.10 9.45
N LEU A 279 -14.79 -4.85 9.13
CA LEU A 279 -13.90 -4.00 9.90
C LEU A 279 -14.56 -2.65 10.13
N ALA A 280 -14.93 -2.36 11.36
CA ALA A 280 -15.61 -1.11 11.70
C ALA A 280 -14.67 0.10 11.60
N TRP A 281 -15.18 1.22 11.09
CA TRP A 281 -14.43 2.46 10.90
C TRP A 281 -13.79 3.02 12.18
N ARG A 282 -14.37 2.77 13.35
CA ARG A 282 -13.82 3.18 14.65
C ARG A 282 -12.48 2.53 15.00
N HIS A 283 -12.11 1.41 14.33
CA HIS A 283 -10.83 0.75 14.58
C HIS A 283 -9.67 1.45 13.88
N PHE A 284 -9.95 2.28 12.88
CA PHE A 284 -8.92 3.06 12.24
C PHE A 284 -8.40 4.15 13.16
N ARG A 285 -7.11 4.33 13.17
CA ARG A 285 -6.48 5.48 13.82
C ARG A 285 -6.86 6.76 13.08
N GLN A 286 -7.49 7.68 13.78
CA GLN A 286 -8.05 8.92 13.20
C GLN A 286 -7.27 10.17 13.60
N TRP A 287 -6.06 10.03 14.12
CA TRP A 287 -5.20 11.14 14.53
C TRP A 287 -3.74 10.84 14.26
N CYS A 288 -2.98 11.91 14.02
CA CYS A 288 -1.54 11.83 13.83
C CYS A 288 -0.84 11.51 15.15
N VAL A 289 0.11 10.58 15.12
CA VAL A 289 0.85 10.11 16.31
C VAL A 289 2.14 10.85 16.49
N LEU A 290 2.81 11.19 15.38
CA LEU A 290 4.17 11.74 15.36
C LEU A 290 4.17 13.27 15.31
N GLY A 291 3.00 13.89 15.15
CA GLY A 291 2.79 15.34 15.12
C GLY A 291 2.24 15.91 16.43
N LYS A 292 2.29 17.25 16.57
CA LYS A 292 1.72 17.96 17.75
C LYS A 292 0.19 18.13 17.69
N GLY A 293 -0.44 17.86 16.55
CA GLY A 293 -1.87 18.06 16.32
C GLY A 293 -2.69 16.84 16.71
N ARG A 294 -3.21 16.79 17.94
CA ARG A 294 -4.29 15.86 18.29
C ARG A 294 -5.62 16.46 17.91
N ARG A 295 -6.40 15.72 17.15
CA ARG A 295 -7.81 16.05 16.95
C ARG A 295 -8.65 15.17 17.87
N GLY A 296 -9.59 15.77 18.57
CA GLY A 296 -10.45 15.08 19.54
C GLY A 296 -11.68 14.42 18.93
N SER A 297 -11.66 14.10 17.62
CA SER A 297 -12.79 13.44 16.96
C SER A 297 -12.37 12.05 16.47
N ASP A 298 -13.04 11.05 16.99
CA ASP A 298 -12.97 9.64 16.58
C ASP A 298 -14.15 9.24 15.67
N PHE A 299 -14.76 10.23 14.99
CA PHE A 299 -15.97 10.10 14.22
C PHE A 299 -15.66 9.95 12.72
N GLY A 300 -15.01 8.84 12.35
CA GLY A 300 -14.84 8.46 10.96
C GLY A 300 -16.02 7.66 10.42
N ARG A 301 -16.42 7.92 9.16
CA ARG A 301 -17.51 7.26 8.45
C ARG A 301 -17.05 6.78 7.09
N GLY A 302 -17.64 5.68 6.61
CA GLY A 302 -17.48 5.24 5.24
C GLY A 302 -18.61 5.72 4.37
N PHE A 303 -18.30 5.96 3.10
CA PHE A 303 -19.31 6.36 2.11
C PHE A 303 -19.09 5.64 0.79
N GLU A 304 -20.18 5.43 0.08
CA GLU A 304 -20.24 5.20 -1.36
C GLU A 304 -20.80 6.45 -2.01
N ILE A 305 -20.23 6.88 -3.13
CA ILE A 305 -20.66 8.08 -3.87
C ILE A 305 -20.78 7.76 -5.34
N GLU A 306 -21.77 8.37 -6.01
CA GLU A 306 -21.90 8.36 -7.46
C GLU A 306 -21.87 9.78 -8.00
N SER A 307 -20.91 10.07 -8.85
CA SER A 307 -20.76 11.36 -9.54
C SER A 307 -21.48 11.36 -10.89
N PRO A 308 -21.97 12.52 -11.37
CA PRO A 308 -22.62 12.63 -12.67
C PRO A 308 -21.67 12.30 -13.84
N GLU A 309 -20.41 12.52 -13.66
CA GLU A 309 -19.33 12.28 -14.63
C GLU A 309 -18.13 11.59 -13.93
N PRO A 310 -17.22 10.96 -14.69
CA PRO A 310 -16.04 10.35 -14.11
C PRO A 310 -15.18 11.37 -13.38
N VAL A 311 -14.79 11.06 -12.15
CA VAL A 311 -13.84 11.84 -11.34
C VAL A 311 -12.50 11.15 -11.39
N SER A 312 -11.44 11.92 -11.65
CA SER A 312 -10.06 11.40 -11.61
C SER A 312 -9.53 11.41 -10.18
N GLY A 313 -8.93 10.29 -9.77
CA GLY A 313 -8.30 10.13 -8.46
C GLY A 313 -6.78 10.32 -8.50
N PRO A 314 -6.08 9.93 -7.41
CA PRO A 314 -6.64 9.36 -6.17
C PRO A 314 -7.58 10.33 -5.46
N LEU A 315 -8.68 9.81 -4.95
CA LEU A 315 -9.67 10.60 -4.23
C LEU A 315 -9.51 10.35 -2.74
N ALA A 316 -8.95 11.33 -2.02
CA ALA A 316 -8.80 11.29 -0.56
C ALA A 316 -9.31 12.59 0.04
N LEU A 317 -10.33 12.54 0.92
CA LEU A 317 -11.15 13.65 1.36
C LEU A 317 -11.17 13.79 2.89
N GLY A 318 -11.33 14.98 3.39
CA GLY A 318 -11.52 15.26 4.80
C GLY A 318 -10.22 15.41 5.60
N TYR A 319 -10.34 15.26 6.92
CA TYR A 319 -9.20 15.39 7.83
C TYR A 319 -8.19 14.27 7.61
N ALA A 320 -6.91 14.63 7.64
CA ALA A 320 -5.77 13.72 7.42
C ALA A 320 -5.81 12.96 6.09
N CYS A 321 -6.49 13.49 5.07
CA CYS A 321 -6.53 12.90 3.73
C CYS A 321 -5.14 12.77 3.10
N HIS A 322 -4.19 13.66 3.40
CA HIS A 322 -2.80 13.54 3.00
C HIS A 322 -2.04 12.38 3.67
N PHE A 323 -2.64 11.76 4.68
CA PHE A 323 -2.14 10.60 5.40
C PHE A 323 -3.03 9.36 5.24
N GLY A 324 -3.80 9.33 4.15
CA GLY A 324 -4.57 8.17 3.74
C GLY A 324 -5.92 7.98 4.43
N LEU A 325 -6.39 8.90 5.33
CA LEU A 325 -7.79 8.90 5.73
C LEU A 325 -8.68 9.45 4.62
N GLY A 326 -9.94 9.00 4.60
CA GLY A 326 -10.90 9.39 3.58
C GLY A 326 -10.47 9.01 2.17
N LEU A 327 -9.65 7.97 2.03
CA LEU A 327 -9.30 7.40 0.74
C LEU A 327 -10.50 6.66 0.17
N PHE A 328 -10.84 7.00 -1.07
CA PHE A 328 -11.85 6.31 -1.86
C PHE A 328 -11.18 5.54 -2.99
N VAL A 329 -11.72 4.38 -3.31
CA VAL A 329 -11.31 3.55 -4.44
C VAL A 329 -12.47 3.44 -5.45
N PRO A 330 -12.19 3.25 -6.75
CA PRO A 330 -13.22 2.98 -7.73
C PRO A 330 -14.08 1.79 -7.32
N ALA A 331 -15.40 1.91 -7.52
CA ALA A 331 -16.35 0.84 -7.30
C ALA A 331 -16.96 0.41 -8.64
N ASP A 332 -17.01 -0.89 -8.88
CA ASP A 332 -17.43 -1.46 -10.17
C ASP A 332 -18.94 -1.34 -10.46
N THR A 333 -19.74 -1.07 -9.43
CA THR A 333 -21.21 -1.03 -9.58
C THR A 333 -21.78 0.11 -8.74
N PRO A 334 -22.69 0.93 -9.31
CA PRO A 334 -23.46 1.84 -8.48
C PRO A 334 -24.31 1.00 -7.52
N PRO A 335 -24.35 1.36 -6.23
CA PRO A 335 -25.22 0.68 -5.29
C PRO A 335 -26.69 0.86 -5.68
N PRO A 336 -27.58 -0.05 -5.26
CA PRO A 336 -28.98 0.07 -5.55
C PRO A 336 -29.51 1.42 -5.03
N ARG A 337 -30.22 2.14 -5.89
CA ARG A 337 -30.85 3.42 -5.54
C ARG A 337 -31.77 3.20 -4.36
N PRO A 338 -31.77 4.09 -3.35
CA PRO A 338 -32.81 4.07 -2.33
C PRO A 338 -34.18 4.23 -3.02
N ALA A 339 -35.14 3.41 -2.60
CA ALA A 339 -36.54 3.45 -3.07
C ALA A 339 -37.19 4.78 -2.69
#